data_6311bf497be46300009d2e04aa502a44
#
_entry.id   6311bf497be46300009d2e04aa502a44
#
_cell.length_a   1.000
_cell.length_b   1.000
_cell.length_c   1.000
_cell.angle_alpha   90.00
_cell.angle_beta   90.00
_cell.angle_gamma   90.00
#
_symmetry.space_group_name_H-M   'P 1'
#
loop_
_entity.id
_entity.type
_entity.pdbx_description
1 polymer ?
#
loop_
_entity_poly.entity_id
_entity_poly.type
_entity_poly.pdbx_seq_one_letter_code
_entity_poly.pdbx_strand_id
1 'polypeptide(L)'
;MGKNKVYLYDTYFDEKQGISVVGLMTPQGLFSGKAQLNADEAQWNEITGGSIAELSAGKAYYKYEIRVRKFALHELETVYSQMRKTKACTRILDRIEVLKLEIDQCMNELAGVDKEIDARIE
;
A
#
# COMPACT_ATOMS: atom_id res chain seq x y z
N MET A 1 11.56 -9.14 -14.97
CA MET A 1 10.51 -8.29 -15.48
C MET A 1 10.13 -7.24 -14.48
N GLY A 2 9.91 -6.03 -14.91
CA GLY A 2 9.63 -4.93 -14.01
C GLY A 2 8.14 -4.63 -13.79
N LYS A 3 7.25 -5.55 -14.14
CA LYS A 3 5.82 -5.28 -14.13
C LYS A 3 5.24 -4.97 -12.74
N ASN A 4 5.89 -5.41 -11.67
CA ASN A 4 5.44 -5.15 -10.30
C ASN A 4 6.34 -4.14 -9.60
N LYS A 5 7.09 -3.37 -10.38
CA LYS A 5 8.04 -2.43 -9.83
C LYS A 5 7.36 -1.24 -9.19
N VAL A 6 7.82 -0.91 -7.99
CA VAL A 6 7.46 0.32 -7.30
C VAL A 6 8.74 1.14 -7.20
N TYR A 7 8.69 2.38 -7.64
CA TYR A 7 9.89 3.22 -7.60
C TYR A 7 9.54 4.66 -7.28
N LEU A 8 10.54 5.37 -6.76
CA LEU A 8 10.41 6.78 -6.44
C LEU A 8 10.21 7.55 -7.75
N TYR A 9 9.12 8.30 -7.83
CA TYR A 9 8.82 9.10 -9.01
C TYR A 9 9.30 10.53 -8.84
N ASP A 10 8.95 11.16 -7.72
CA ASP A 10 9.31 12.53 -7.47
C ASP A 10 9.23 12.85 -5.98
N THR A 11 9.92 13.89 -5.57
CA THR A 11 9.92 14.37 -4.19
C THR A 11 9.76 15.88 -4.17
N TYR A 12 9.14 16.38 -3.12
CA TYR A 12 8.97 17.78 -2.87
C TYR A 12 9.23 18.07 -1.40
N PHE A 13 10.06 19.07 -1.12
CA PHE A 13 10.40 19.47 0.25
C PHE A 13 10.12 20.94 0.45
N ASP A 14 9.45 21.27 1.55
CA ASP A 14 9.22 22.64 1.97
C ASP A 14 9.76 22.80 3.38
N GLU A 15 10.98 23.31 3.50
CA GLU A 15 11.66 23.47 4.76
C GLU A 15 10.92 24.43 5.70
N LYS A 16 10.34 25.48 5.15
CA LYS A 16 9.64 26.48 5.96
C LYS A 16 8.44 25.90 6.69
N GLN A 17 7.71 25.01 6.03
CA GLN A 17 6.55 24.38 6.61
C GLN A 17 6.86 23.00 7.20
N GLY A 18 8.09 22.51 7.00
CA GLY A 18 8.49 21.19 7.48
C GLY A 18 7.75 20.06 6.78
N ILE A 19 7.48 20.21 5.49
CA ILE A 19 6.71 19.25 4.72
C ILE A 19 7.60 18.50 3.76
N SER A 20 7.42 17.18 3.70
CA SER A 20 8.04 16.33 2.69
C SER A 20 6.94 15.55 2.00
N VAL A 21 6.93 15.56 0.67
CA VAL A 21 5.96 14.82 -0.14
C VAL A 21 6.72 13.93 -1.10
N VAL A 22 6.32 12.67 -1.17
CA VAL A 22 6.93 11.69 -2.06
C VAL A 22 5.86 11.06 -2.93
N GLY A 23 6.14 10.96 -4.22
CA GLY A 23 5.30 10.22 -5.16
C GLY A 23 5.98 8.91 -5.53
N LEU A 24 5.26 7.82 -5.42
CA LEU A 24 5.71 6.50 -5.86
C LEU A 24 4.92 6.08 -7.09
N MET A 25 5.64 5.67 -8.11
CA MET A 25 5.01 5.07 -9.29
C MET A 25 4.91 3.57 -9.06
N THR A 26 3.70 3.05 -9.24
CA THR A 26 3.41 1.62 -9.04
C THR A 26 2.70 1.07 -10.28
N PRO A 27 2.57 -0.25 -10.40
CA PRO A 27 1.78 -0.82 -11.49
C PRO A 27 0.33 -0.34 -11.53
N GLN A 28 -0.19 0.16 -10.41
CA GLN A 28 -1.56 0.66 -10.30
C GLN A 28 -1.67 2.18 -10.43
N GLY A 29 -0.55 2.86 -10.69
CA GLY A 29 -0.52 4.30 -10.84
C GLY A 29 0.33 4.98 -9.78
N LEU A 30 0.15 6.28 -9.66
CA LEU A 30 0.92 7.12 -8.77
C LEU A 30 0.28 7.21 -7.38
N PHE A 31 1.05 6.93 -6.36
CA PHE A 31 0.63 7.07 -4.97
C PHE A 31 1.54 8.05 -4.25
N SER A 32 0.97 8.89 -3.42
CA SER A 32 1.76 9.91 -2.71
C SER A 32 1.66 9.72 -1.21
N GLY A 33 2.72 10.15 -0.54
CA GLY A 33 2.79 10.20 0.91
C GLY A 33 3.34 11.52 1.35
N LYS A 34 3.03 11.90 2.58
CA LYS A 34 3.43 13.17 3.14
C LYS A 34 3.92 12.97 4.57
N ALA A 35 4.96 13.67 4.92
CA ALA A 35 5.43 13.80 6.30
C ALA A 35 5.45 15.28 6.63
N GLN A 36 5.01 15.61 7.84
CA GLN A 36 4.99 16.99 8.30
C GLN A 36 5.60 17.07 9.69
N LEU A 37 6.51 18.03 9.85
CA LEU A 37 7.14 18.31 11.12
C LEU A 37 6.08 18.83 12.09
N ASN A 38 6.06 18.28 13.30
CA ASN A 38 5.19 18.78 14.36
C ASN A 38 5.76 20.06 14.95
N ALA A 39 4.88 20.90 15.49
CA ALA A 39 5.29 22.16 16.09
C ALA A 39 6.27 21.97 17.24
N ASP A 40 6.23 20.81 17.90
CA ASP A 40 7.09 20.49 19.03
C ASP A 40 8.48 20.00 18.63
N GLU A 41 8.70 19.72 17.36
CA GLU A 41 9.98 19.22 16.88
C GLU A 41 10.95 20.36 16.63
N ALA A 42 12.20 20.17 17.03
CA ALA A 42 13.19 21.23 16.99
C ALA A 42 13.65 21.57 15.58
N GLN A 43 13.78 20.58 14.71
CA GLN A 43 14.34 20.78 13.39
C GLN A 43 13.71 19.88 12.34
N TRP A 44 13.45 20.47 11.18
CA TRP A 44 13.06 19.69 10.01
C TRP A 44 14.29 18.99 9.43
N ASN A 45 14.14 17.73 9.07
CA ASN A 45 15.18 16.91 8.49
C ASN A 45 14.68 16.31 7.18
N GLU A 46 15.29 16.73 6.07
CA GLU A 46 14.89 16.29 4.74
C GLU A 46 14.98 14.77 4.57
N ILE A 47 16.04 14.16 5.09
CA ILE A 47 16.24 12.71 4.97
C ILE A 47 15.17 11.96 5.74
N THR A 48 14.94 12.35 7.00
CA THR A 48 13.92 11.70 7.83
C THR A 48 12.51 11.95 7.28
N GLY A 49 12.20 13.21 6.93
CA GLY A 49 10.91 13.56 6.37
C GLY A 49 10.63 12.84 5.07
N GLY A 50 11.63 12.80 4.17
CA GLY A 50 11.51 12.09 2.91
C GLY A 50 11.28 10.59 3.10
N SER A 51 12.00 9.99 4.05
CA SER A 51 11.84 8.57 4.38
C SER A 51 10.44 8.25 4.88
N ILE A 52 9.91 9.07 5.78
CA ILE A 52 8.54 8.89 6.31
C ILE A 52 7.51 9.09 5.20
N ALA A 53 7.70 10.10 4.37
CA ALA A 53 6.79 10.39 3.26
C ALA A 53 6.77 9.22 2.26
N GLU A 54 7.92 8.64 1.97
CA GLU A 54 8.01 7.48 1.09
C GLU A 54 7.28 6.28 1.67
N LEU A 55 7.46 6.01 2.96
CA LEU A 55 6.74 4.93 3.64
C LEU A 55 5.23 5.18 3.64
N SER A 56 4.82 6.43 3.82
CA SER A 56 3.40 6.79 3.78
C SER A 56 2.80 6.54 2.40
N ALA A 57 3.56 6.83 1.33
CA ALA A 57 3.12 6.53 -0.04
C ALA A 57 2.98 5.02 -0.24
N GLY A 58 3.93 4.24 0.26
CA GLY A 58 3.86 2.78 0.23
C GLY A 58 2.64 2.25 0.97
N LYS A 59 2.32 2.84 2.12
CA LYS A 59 1.14 2.49 2.89
C LYS A 59 -0.14 2.72 2.09
N ALA A 60 -0.24 3.85 1.39
CA ALA A 60 -1.39 4.15 0.55
C ALA A 60 -1.53 3.11 -0.57
N TYR A 61 -0.42 2.72 -1.17
CA TYR A 61 -0.40 1.71 -2.21
C TYR A 61 -0.89 0.35 -1.69
N TYR A 62 -0.37 -0.11 -0.54
CA TYR A 62 -0.79 -1.40 0.02
C TYR A 62 -2.25 -1.40 0.43
N LYS A 63 -2.76 -0.29 0.96
CA LYS A 63 -4.18 -0.16 1.29
C LYS A 63 -5.05 -0.30 0.04
N TYR A 64 -4.62 0.30 -1.07
CA TYR A 64 -5.31 0.18 -2.34
C TYR A 64 -5.32 -1.28 -2.82
N GLU A 65 -4.17 -1.94 -2.77
CA GLU A 65 -4.03 -3.34 -3.20
C GLU A 65 -4.95 -4.26 -2.40
N ILE A 66 -5.03 -4.05 -1.09
CA ILE A 66 -5.92 -4.82 -0.21
C ILE A 66 -7.37 -4.58 -0.60
N ARG A 67 -7.76 -3.33 -0.79
CA ARG A 67 -9.14 -2.98 -1.14
C ARG A 67 -9.58 -3.61 -2.45
N VAL A 68 -8.74 -3.55 -3.46
CA VAL A 68 -9.04 -4.12 -4.78
C VAL A 68 -9.22 -5.64 -4.67
N ARG A 69 -8.34 -6.29 -3.93
CA ARG A 69 -8.40 -7.74 -3.77
C ARG A 69 -9.60 -8.19 -2.94
N LYS A 70 -9.98 -7.42 -1.92
CA LYS A 70 -11.17 -7.71 -1.12
C LYS A 70 -12.43 -7.58 -1.96
N PHE A 71 -12.47 -6.58 -2.84
CA PHE A 71 -13.60 -6.42 -3.76
C PHE A 71 -13.70 -7.63 -4.69
N ALA A 72 -12.59 -8.03 -5.30
CA ALA A 72 -12.57 -9.19 -6.20
C ALA A 72 -12.96 -10.47 -5.46
N LEU A 73 -12.48 -10.63 -4.23
CA LEU A 73 -12.83 -11.78 -3.40
C LEU A 73 -14.32 -11.84 -3.13
N HIS A 74 -14.92 -10.72 -2.75
CA HIS A 74 -16.35 -10.65 -2.48
C HIS A 74 -17.15 -11.03 -3.72
N GLU A 75 -16.77 -10.52 -4.89
CA GLU A 75 -17.45 -10.83 -6.14
C GLU A 75 -17.37 -12.32 -6.46
N LEU A 76 -16.20 -12.92 -6.29
CA LEU A 76 -16.01 -14.34 -6.56
C LEU A 76 -16.79 -15.22 -5.55
N GLU A 77 -16.81 -14.82 -4.29
CA GLU A 77 -17.59 -15.55 -3.28
C GLU A 77 -19.07 -15.49 -3.58
N THR A 78 -19.55 -14.34 -4.06
CA THR A 78 -20.95 -14.21 -4.47
C THR A 78 -21.28 -15.13 -5.63
N VAL A 79 -20.44 -15.14 -6.67
CA VAL A 79 -20.61 -16.03 -7.81
C VAL A 79 -20.58 -17.50 -7.36
N TYR A 80 -19.60 -17.85 -6.54
CA TYR A 80 -19.46 -19.22 -6.05
C TYR A 80 -20.71 -19.69 -5.30
N SER A 81 -21.31 -18.83 -4.48
CA SER A 81 -22.49 -19.17 -3.71
C SER A 81 -23.72 -19.42 -4.58
N GLN A 82 -23.73 -18.86 -5.80
CA GLN A 82 -24.85 -18.99 -6.74
C GLN A 82 -24.66 -20.13 -7.73
N MET A 83 -23.49 -20.75 -7.78
CA MET A 83 -23.19 -21.80 -8.74
C MET A 83 -23.53 -23.18 -8.17
N ARG A 84 -23.89 -24.07 -9.09
CA ARG A 84 -24.00 -25.49 -8.76
C ARG A 84 -22.61 -26.10 -8.79
N LYS A 85 -22.42 -27.20 -8.06
CA LYS A 85 -21.13 -27.90 -8.03
C LYS A 85 -20.76 -28.43 -9.41
N THR A 86 -19.82 -27.75 -10.04
CA THR A 86 -19.29 -28.09 -11.36
C THR A 86 -17.78 -27.90 -11.35
N LYS A 87 -17.12 -28.26 -12.46
CA LYS A 87 -15.68 -27.98 -12.61
C LYS A 87 -15.37 -26.50 -12.56
N ALA A 88 -16.29 -25.65 -13.00
CA ALA A 88 -16.12 -24.21 -12.96
C ALA A 88 -16.05 -23.71 -11.49
N CYS A 89 -16.84 -24.33 -10.60
CA CYS A 89 -16.78 -24.01 -9.19
C CYS A 89 -15.40 -24.25 -8.60
N THR A 90 -14.73 -25.32 -9.00
CA THR A 90 -13.39 -25.63 -8.51
C THR A 90 -12.40 -24.52 -8.87
N ARG A 91 -12.47 -24.01 -10.11
CA ARG A 91 -11.59 -22.92 -10.54
C ARG A 91 -11.83 -21.64 -9.74
N ILE A 92 -13.09 -21.32 -9.49
CA ILE A 92 -13.44 -20.12 -8.71
C ILE A 92 -12.97 -20.29 -7.27
N LEU A 93 -13.14 -21.46 -6.69
CA LEU A 93 -12.68 -21.73 -5.34
C LEU A 93 -11.16 -21.59 -5.24
N ASP A 94 -10.41 -22.10 -6.21
CA ASP A 94 -8.96 -21.96 -6.23
C ASP A 94 -8.57 -20.47 -6.31
N ARG A 95 -9.26 -19.68 -7.13
CA ARG A 95 -8.99 -18.27 -7.24
C ARG A 95 -9.28 -17.53 -5.93
N ILE A 96 -10.36 -17.91 -5.25
CA ILE A 96 -10.70 -17.36 -3.93
C ILE A 96 -9.55 -17.61 -2.95
N GLU A 97 -9.02 -18.82 -2.92
CA GLU A 97 -7.91 -19.16 -2.01
C GLU A 97 -6.66 -18.34 -2.34
N VAL A 98 -6.35 -18.16 -3.62
CA VAL A 98 -5.21 -17.34 -4.04
C VAL A 98 -5.40 -15.90 -3.57
N LEU A 99 -6.59 -15.33 -3.77
CA LEU A 99 -6.87 -13.95 -3.35
C LEU A 99 -6.73 -13.79 -1.84
N LYS A 100 -7.18 -14.75 -1.06
CA LYS A 100 -7.02 -14.70 0.40
C LYS A 100 -5.55 -14.65 0.80
N LEU A 101 -4.71 -15.45 0.15
CA LEU A 101 -3.27 -15.44 0.41
C LEU A 101 -2.64 -14.12 0.01
N GLU A 102 -3.04 -13.56 -1.14
CA GLU A 102 -2.52 -12.26 -1.59
C GLU A 102 -2.92 -11.13 -0.64
N ILE A 103 -4.15 -11.18 -0.13
CA ILE A 103 -4.61 -10.18 0.84
C ILE A 103 -3.78 -10.27 2.12
N ASP A 104 -3.56 -11.47 2.65
CA ASP A 104 -2.75 -11.67 3.85
C ASP A 104 -1.33 -11.15 3.64
N GLN A 105 -0.74 -11.41 2.50
CA GLN A 105 0.59 -10.92 2.17
C GLN A 105 0.64 -9.40 2.14
N CYS A 106 -0.34 -8.76 1.51
CA CYS A 106 -0.42 -7.30 1.47
C CYS A 106 -0.61 -6.71 2.87
N MET A 107 -1.41 -7.36 3.71
CA MET A 107 -1.63 -6.91 5.09
C MET A 107 -0.35 -7.01 5.91
N ASN A 108 0.42 -8.07 5.71
CA ASN A 108 1.71 -8.23 6.40
C ASN A 108 2.69 -7.14 5.97
N GLU A 109 2.73 -6.82 4.68
CA GLU A 109 3.60 -5.76 4.18
C GLU A 109 3.16 -4.39 4.71
N LEU A 110 1.86 -4.15 4.79
CA LEU A 110 1.33 -2.92 5.36
C LEU A 110 1.72 -2.79 6.83
N ALA A 111 1.62 -3.87 7.60
CA ALA A 111 2.04 -3.86 9.00
C ALA A 111 3.52 -3.55 9.15
N GLY A 112 4.34 -4.08 8.23
CA GLY A 112 5.77 -3.78 8.20
C GLY A 112 6.04 -2.31 7.94
N VAL A 113 5.30 -1.71 7.01
CA VAL A 113 5.42 -0.28 6.70
C VAL A 113 5.03 0.56 7.92
N ASP A 114 3.94 0.22 8.61
CA ASP A 114 3.52 0.93 9.82
C ASP A 114 4.61 0.89 10.89
N LYS A 115 5.25 -0.26 11.09
CA LYS A 115 6.36 -0.38 12.05
C LYS A 115 7.54 0.51 11.67
N GLU A 116 7.85 0.56 10.38
CA GLU A 116 8.94 1.41 9.89
C GLU A 116 8.64 2.88 10.09
N ILE A 117 7.40 3.31 9.88
CA ILE A 117 7.01 4.69 10.12
C ILE A 117 7.15 5.01 11.60
N ASP A 118 6.64 4.16 12.48
CA ASP A 118 6.73 4.36 13.92
C ASP A 118 8.18 4.45 14.40
N ALA A 119 9.05 3.60 13.84
CA ALA A 119 10.47 3.61 14.19
C ALA A 119 11.15 4.93 13.81
N ARG A 120 10.73 5.56 12.71
CA ARG A 120 11.34 6.82 12.26
C ARG A 120 10.79 8.04 12.99
N ILE A 121 9.58 7.95 13.50
CA ILE A 121 8.98 9.04 14.28
C ILE A 121 9.61 9.13 15.65
N GLU A 122 9.93 8.00 16.24
CA GLU A 122 10.62 7.95 17.51
C GLU A 122 12.09 8.37 17.34
#